data_a5b134a4b2a2b683f63d529bbd2c958a
#
_entry.id   a5b134a4b2a2b683f63d529bbd2c958a
#
_cell.length_a   1.000
_cell.length_b   1.000
_cell.length_c   1.000
_cell.angle_alpha   90.00
_cell.angle_beta   90.00
_cell.angle_gamma   90.00
#
_symmetry.space_group_name_H-M   'P 1'
#
loop_
_entity.id
_entity.type
_entity.pdbx_description
1 polymer ?
#
loop_
_entity_poly.entity_id
_entity_poly.type
_entity_poly.pdbx_seq_one_letter_code
_entity_poly.pdbx_strand_id
1 'polypeptide(L)'
;SPGATKERYQNLQGETSTEFLLGTSYIIVDDNFSRYHKMAKAREHVRHILVSFGGGDARGALRKYLPELLQTFPEIKFHIIVRGNNRDIELLKETVASVKNAELHIDCNCVAEIMLFCDLAILAPGGMSYEAATLGLPMILIAIEDNQYINLQGCSEMGIARSLGIIDQVTPRKLCDEVSDVVHDSESLLSMSSRALKEFDGRGTERIRDIFKRKIFKI
;
A
#
# COMPACT_ATOMS: atom_id res chain seq x y z
N SER A 1 -2.83 12.70 -3.01
CA SER A 1 -3.42 11.40 -2.66
C SER A 1 -4.55 11.05 -3.63
N PRO A 2 -4.91 9.78 -3.82
CA PRO A 2 -6.00 9.34 -4.69
C PRO A 2 -7.33 10.03 -4.40
N GLY A 3 -7.67 10.26 -3.14
CA GLY A 3 -8.88 10.96 -2.72
C GLY A 3 -8.78 12.49 -2.68
N ALA A 4 -7.69 13.11 -3.15
CA ALA A 4 -7.51 14.55 -3.17
C ALA A 4 -8.10 15.15 -4.46
N THR A 5 -9.28 15.78 -4.38
CA THR A 5 -9.95 16.43 -5.50
C THR A 5 -9.99 17.94 -5.33
N LYS A 6 -10.18 18.70 -6.43
CA LYS A 6 -10.29 20.18 -6.37
C LYS A 6 -11.42 20.64 -5.47
N GLU A 7 -12.54 19.93 -5.50
CA GLU A 7 -13.75 20.27 -4.75
C GLU A 7 -13.48 20.26 -3.24
N ARG A 8 -12.68 19.31 -2.75
CA ARG A 8 -12.30 19.23 -1.32
C ARG A 8 -11.43 20.39 -0.85
N TYR A 9 -10.66 21.00 -1.76
CA TYR A 9 -9.71 22.06 -1.42
C TYR A 9 -10.14 23.44 -1.88
N GLN A 10 -11.31 23.59 -2.55
CA GLN A 10 -11.81 24.88 -3.05
C GLN A 10 -11.86 25.95 -1.96
N ASN A 11 -12.33 25.61 -0.77
CA ASN A 11 -12.46 26.56 0.35
C ASN A 11 -11.12 27.01 0.94
N LEU A 12 -10.03 26.31 0.62
CA LEU A 12 -8.67 26.66 1.07
C LEU A 12 -7.96 27.57 0.07
N GLN A 13 -8.49 27.77 -1.12
CA GLN A 13 -7.83 28.54 -2.17
C GLN A 13 -7.88 30.06 -1.87
N GLY A 14 -8.93 30.54 -1.19
CA GLY A 14 -9.09 31.95 -0.82
C GLY A 14 -8.90 32.90 -2.01
N GLU A 15 -8.48 34.14 -1.73
CA GLU A 15 -8.10 35.14 -2.75
C GLU A 15 -6.61 35.01 -3.18
N THR A 16 -5.94 33.94 -2.78
CA THR A 16 -4.51 33.74 -3.06
C THR A 16 -4.29 33.02 -4.39
N SER A 17 -3.12 33.27 -5.02
CA SER A 17 -2.66 32.56 -6.22
C SER A 17 -2.14 31.14 -5.93
N THR A 18 -2.62 30.51 -4.87
CA THR A 18 -2.19 29.15 -4.46
C THR A 18 -2.57 28.14 -5.52
N GLU A 19 -1.59 27.38 -5.99
CA GLU A 19 -1.79 26.26 -6.90
C GLU A 19 -1.74 24.95 -6.11
N PHE A 20 -2.78 24.14 -6.24
CA PHE A 20 -2.85 22.81 -5.63
C PHE A 20 -2.34 21.74 -6.59
N LEU A 21 -1.33 20.98 -6.16
CA LEU A 21 -0.81 19.84 -6.89
C LEU A 21 -1.51 18.57 -6.38
N LEU A 22 -2.62 18.23 -7.02
CA LEU A 22 -3.53 17.17 -6.58
C LEU A 22 -3.42 15.92 -7.49
N GLY A 23 -3.86 14.78 -6.95
CA GLY A 23 -3.94 13.52 -7.67
C GLY A 23 -2.67 12.66 -7.58
N THR A 24 -2.69 11.55 -8.30
CA THR A 24 -1.65 10.52 -8.31
C THR A 24 -0.34 11.00 -8.91
N SER A 25 -0.43 11.90 -9.90
CA SER A 25 0.74 12.45 -10.61
C SER A 25 1.73 13.21 -9.72
N TYR A 26 1.32 13.64 -8.54
CA TYR A 26 2.16 14.40 -7.60
C TYR A 26 2.48 13.63 -6.32
N ILE A 27 2.23 12.33 -6.30
CA ILE A 27 2.60 11.47 -5.18
C ILE A 27 4.11 11.32 -5.15
N ILE A 28 4.68 11.56 -3.96
CA ILE A 28 6.12 11.42 -3.72
C ILE A 28 6.37 10.02 -3.19
N VAL A 29 7.23 9.28 -3.90
CA VAL A 29 7.80 8.00 -3.47
C VAL A 29 9.32 8.07 -3.55
N ASP A 30 10.01 7.17 -2.88
CA ASP A 30 11.47 7.04 -2.98
C ASP A 30 11.89 6.72 -4.42
N ASP A 31 13.08 7.19 -4.82
CA ASP A 31 13.61 7.01 -6.20
C ASP A 31 13.74 5.54 -6.61
N ASN A 32 13.90 4.62 -5.65
CA ASN A 32 13.92 3.18 -5.93
C ASN A 32 12.60 2.71 -6.54
N PHE A 33 11.44 3.21 -6.06
CA PHE A 33 10.14 2.85 -6.62
C PHE A 33 9.98 3.34 -8.06
N SER A 34 10.45 4.56 -8.38
CA SER A 34 10.44 5.08 -9.75
C SER A 34 11.31 4.23 -10.69
N ARG A 35 12.45 3.75 -10.19
CA ARG A 35 13.36 2.89 -10.95
C ARG A 35 12.75 1.51 -11.18
N TYR A 36 12.20 0.89 -10.14
CA TYR A 36 11.58 -0.44 -10.23
C TYR A 36 10.24 -0.45 -10.95
N HIS A 37 9.53 0.69 -11.03
CA HIS A 37 8.32 0.80 -11.84
C HIS A 37 8.53 0.31 -13.29
N LYS A 38 9.68 0.60 -13.87
CA LYS A 38 10.03 0.17 -15.25
C LYS A 38 10.20 -1.35 -15.39
N MET A 39 10.41 -2.04 -14.28
CA MET A 39 10.59 -3.50 -14.22
C MET A 39 9.31 -4.21 -13.75
N ALA A 40 8.38 -3.46 -13.18
CA ALA A 40 7.14 -4.00 -12.65
C ALA A 40 6.25 -4.56 -13.75
N LYS A 41 5.58 -5.67 -13.45
CA LYS A 41 4.64 -6.35 -14.35
C LYS A 41 3.30 -6.49 -13.65
N ALA A 42 2.24 -6.56 -14.43
CA ALA A 42 0.92 -6.87 -13.91
C ALA A 42 0.89 -8.30 -13.31
N ARG A 43 0.14 -8.47 -12.23
CA ARG A 43 0.03 -9.72 -11.45
C ARG A 43 -1.22 -10.47 -11.89
N GLU A 44 -1.07 -11.78 -12.04
CA GLU A 44 -2.16 -12.69 -12.43
C GLU A 44 -2.38 -13.82 -11.42
N HIS A 45 -1.39 -14.11 -10.58
CA HIS A 45 -1.43 -15.17 -9.57
C HIS A 45 -0.82 -14.69 -8.27
N VAL A 46 -1.25 -15.24 -7.14
CA VAL A 46 -0.75 -14.91 -5.82
C VAL A 46 0.00 -16.10 -5.23
N ARG A 47 1.29 -15.91 -4.99
CA ARG A 47 2.18 -16.84 -4.25
C ARG A 47 2.86 -16.13 -3.08
N HIS A 48 3.03 -14.83 -3.18
CA HIS A 48 3.71 -14.00 -2.19
C HIS A 48 2.82 -12.83 -1.79
N ILE A 49 2.53 -12.71 -0.49
CA ILE A 49 1.72 -11.62 0.07
C ILE A 49 2.60 -10.79 1.00
N LEU A 50 2.63 -9.48 0.75
CA LEU A 50 3.20 -8.50 1.66
C LEU A 50 2.17 -8.12 2.72
N VAL A 51 2.58 -8.04 4.00
CA VAL A 51 1.72 -7.55 5.08
C VAL A 51 2.43 -6.46 5.86
N SER A 52 1.82 -5.26 5.95
CA SER A 52 2.31 -4.18 6.79
C SER A 52 1.22 -3.17 7.14
N PHE A 53 1.15 -2.77 8.39
CA PHE A 53 0.24 -1.73 8.87
C PHE A 53 0.98 -0.48 9.35
N GLY A 54 2.14 -0.19 8.68
CA GLY A 54 3.06 0.86 9.08
C GLY A 54 4.06 0.38 10.12
N GLY A 55 5.16 1.14 10.27
CA GLY A 55 6.30 0.68 11.05
C GLY A 55 5.99 0.37 12.51
N GLY A 56 5.17 1.17 13.15
CA GLY A 56 4.83 1.02 14.58
C GLY A 56 3.62 0.11 14.86
N ASP A 57 2.77 -0.13 13.85
CA ASP A 57 1.50 -0.89 13.99
C ASP A 57 0.76 -0.58 15.30
N ALA A 58 0.48 0.71 15.54
CA ALA A 58 -0.02 1.22 16.81
C ALA A 58 -1.32 0.55 17.31
N ARG A 59 -2.13 0.01 16.38
CA ARG A 59 -3.38 -0.69 16.69
C ARG A 59 -3.21 -2.21 16.82
N GLY A 60 -1.99 -2.75 16.61
CA GLY A 60 -1.70 -4.19 16.68
C GLY A 60 -2.42 -5.01 15.62
N ALA A 61 -2.53 -4.47 14.41
CA ALA A 61 -3.18 -5.14 13.29
C ALA A 61 -2.45 -6.43 12.89
N LEU A 62 -1.12 -6.44 12.92
CA LEU A 62 -0.34 -7.66 12.67
C LEU A 62 -0.67 -8.75 13.70
N ARG A 63 -0.67 -8.41 14.98
CA ARG A 63 -1.05 -9.35 16.04
C ARG A 63 -2.47 -9.89 15.85
N LYS A 64 -3.39 -9.04 15.38
CA LYS A 64 -4.80 -9.40 15.14
C LYS A 64 -4.98 -10.37 13.97
N TYR A 65 -4.31 -10.10 12.85
CA TYR A 65 -4.62 -10.78 11.59
C TYR A 65 -3.66 -11.90 11.20
N LEU A 66 -2.38 -11.75 11.57
CA LEU A 66 -1.32 -12.64 11.08
C LEU A 66 -1.53 -14.11 11.43
N PRO A 67 -1.93 -14.49 12.66
CA PRO A 67 -2.10 -15.90 13.02
C PRO A 67 -3.10 -16.64 12.11
N GLU A 68 -4.26 -16.03 11.85
CA GLU A 68 -5.30 -16.66 11.01
C GLU A 68 -4.90 -16.70 9.53
N LEU A 69 -4.24 -15.64 9.02
CA LEU A 69 -3.71 -15.62 7.66
C LEU A 69 -2.70 -16.75 7.41
N LEU A 70 -1.73 -16.92 8.31
CA LEU A 70 -0.69 -17.94 8.17
C LEU A 70 -1.24 -19.36 8.24
N GLN A 71 -2.27 -19.58 9.07
CA GLN A 71 -2.94 -20.87 9.20
C GLN A 71 -3.82 -21.19 8.00
N THR A 72 -4.53 -20.19 7.47
CA THR A 72 -5.51 -20.36 6.39
C THR A 72 -4.84 -20.61 5.04
N PHE A 73 -3.64 -20.00 4.82
CA PHE A 73 -2.94 -20.06 3.53
C PHE A 73 -1.53 -20.64 3.67
N PRO A 74 -1.36 -21.92 4.03
CA PRO A 74 -0.04 -22.52 4.27
C PRO A 74 0.86 -22.61 3.03
N GLU A 75 0.28 -22.56 1.83
CA GLU A 75 1.00 -22.58 0.54
C GLU A 75 1.43 -21.18 0.05
N ILE A 76 0.89 -20.11 0.64
CA ILE A 76 1.26 -18.73 0.29
C ILE A 76 2.39 -18.26 1.20
N LYS A 77 3.43 -17.65 0.64
CA LYS A 77 4.51 -17.04 1.40
C LYS A 77 4.16 -15.62 1.82
N PHE A 78 4.23 -15.35 3.11
CA PHE A 78 3.97 -14.02 3.67
C PHE A 78 5.28 -13.29 3.99
N HIS A 79 5.39 -12.03 3.54
CA HIS A 79 6.48 -11.11 3.85
C HIS A 79 5.96 -10.01 4.76
N ILE A 80 6.36 -10.02 6.03
CA ILE A 80 5.87 -9.10 7.04
C ILE A 80 6.90 -7.99 7.24
N ILE A 81 6.55 -6.73 7.00
CA ILE A 81 7.44 -5.57 7.17
C ILE A 81 7.04 -4.80 8.41
N VAL A 82 7.98 -4.63 9.34
CA VAL A 82 7.83 -3.87 10.59
C VAL A 82 9.09 -3.08 10.91
N ARG A 83 8.96 -2.11 11.82
CA ARG A 83 10.11 -1.48 12.46
C ARG A 83 10.46 -2.17 13.78
N GLY A 84 11.73 -2.12 14.20
CA GLY A 84 12.22 -2.74 15.42
C GLY A 84 11.60 -2.17 16.71
N ASN A 85 11.04 -0.94 16.64
CA ASN A 85 10.31 -0.33 17.76
C ASN A 85 8.83 -0.74 17.83
N ASN A 86 8.38 -1.71 17.05
CA ASN A 86 7.03 -2.26 17.16
C ASN A 86 6.85 -2.91 18.54
N ARG A 87 5.76 -2.55 19.25
CA ARG A 87 5.51 -3.04 20.61
C ARG A 87 5.27 -4.54 20.71
N ASP A 88 4.83 -5.17 19.64
CA ASP A 88 4.54 -6.60 19.56
C ASP A 88 5.68 -7.40 18.89
N ILE A 89 6.89 -6.82 18.77
CA ILE A 89 8.00 -7.36 17.95
C ILE A 89 8.41 -8.77 18.37
N GLU A 90 8.49 -9.06 19.65
CA GLU A 90 8.87 -10.40 20.14
C GLU A 90 7.77 -11.43 19.82
N LEU A 91 6.50 -11.07 20.02
CA LEU A 91 5.37 -11.92 19.63
C LEU A 91 5.37 -12.20 18.11
N LEU A 92 5.67 -11.20 17.28
CA LEU A 92 5.76 -11.37 15.84
C LEU A 92 6.92 -12.30 15.43
N LYS A 93 8.08 -12.20 16.09
CA LYS A 93 9.20 -13.12 15.90
C LYS A 93 8.81 -14.56 16.22
N GLU A 94 8.16 -14.79 17.38
CA GLU A 94 7.67 -16.11 17.79
C GLU A 94 6.63 -16.66 16.80
N THR A 95 5.66 -15.83 16.39
CA THR A 95 4.61 -16.21 15.44
C THR A 95 5.23 -16.65 14.12
N VAL A 96 6.16 -15.86 13.57
CA VAL A 96 6.82 -16.18 12.28
C VAL A 96 7.74 -17.40 12.41
N ALA A 97 8.46 -17.54 13.52
CA ALA A 97 9.32 -18.70 13.74
C ALA A 97 8.55 -20.03 13.86
N SER A 98 7.27 -19.99 14.22
CA SER A 98 6.43 -21.18 14.38
C SER A 98 5.94 -21.78 13.05
N VAL A 99 6.12 -21.08 11.92
CA VAL A 99 5.60 -21.46 10.60
C VAL A 99 6.71 -21.44 9.53
N LYS A 100 6.48 -22.09 8.39
CA LYS A 100 7.44 -22.12 7.28
C LYS A 100 7.09 -21.11 6.18
N ASN A 101 5.87 -20.64 6.17
CA ASN A 101 5.32 -19.78 5.12
C ASN A 101 5.36 -18.29 5.45
N ALA A 102 6.16 -17.84 6.42
CA ALA A 102 6.31 -16.45 6.78
C ALA A 102 7.77 -16.03 6.90
N GLU A 103 8.03 -14.74 6.64
CA GLU A 103 9.32 -14.09 6.79
C GLU A 103 9.12 -12.70 7.37
N LEU A 104 9.85 -12.37 8.45
CA LEU A 104 9.76 -11.09 9.15
C LEU A 104 10.94 -10.20 8.76
N HIS A 105 10.64 -9.06 8.14
CA HIS A 105 11.60 -8.04 7.72
C HIS A 105 11.56 -6.87 8.71
N ILE A 106 12.59 -6.78 9.56
CA ILE A 106 12.70 -5.74 10.58
C ILE A 106 13.66 -4.66 10.10
N ASP A 107 13.22 -3.39 10.10
CA ASP A 107 14.00 -2.22 9.68
C ASP A 107 14.70 -2.40 8.33
N CYS A 108 14.09 -3.14 7.39
CA CYS A 108 14.71 -3.42 6.11
C CYS A 108 14.73 -2.19 5.19
N ASN A 109 15.82 -2.06 4.42
CA ASN A 109 15.99 -1.02 3.41
C ASN A 109 15.61 -1.51 1.99
N CYS A 110 15.10 -2.75 1.88
CA CYS A 110 14.76 -3.40 0.62
C CYS A 110 13.24 -3.52 0.39
N VAL A 111 12.48 -2.54 0.87
CA VAL A 111 11.00 -2.56 0.77
C VAL A 111 10.54 -2.61 -0.69
N ALA A 112 11.19 -1.86 -1.57
CA ALA A 112 10.83 -1.80 -2.99
C ALA A 112 11.08 -3.15 -3.69
N GLU A 113 12.16 -3.84 -3.37
CA GLU A 113 12.49 -5.18 -3.88
C GLU A 113 11.48 -6.22 -3.41
N ILE A 114 11.12 -6.18 -2.12
CA ILE A 114 10.10 -7.08 -1.56
C ILE A 114 8.75 -6.83 -2.25
N MET A 115 8.33 -5.57 -2.39
CA MET A 115 7.09 -5.23 -3.08
C MET A 115 7.08 -5.65 -4.54
N LEU A 116 8.22 -5.50 -5.24
CA LEU A 116 8.35 -5.92 -6.63
C LEU A 116 8.19 -7.44 -6.78
N PHE A 117 8.64 -8.20 -5.80
CA PHE A 117 8.58 -9.65 -5.75
C PHE A 117 7.20 -10.19 -5.33
N CYS A 118 6.45 -9.44 -4.51
CA CYS A 118 5.13 -9.84 -4.04
C CYS A 118 4.04 -9.69 -5.13
N ASP A 119 2.96 -10.47 -4.96
CA ASP A 119 1.84 -10.52 -5.91
C ASP A 119 0.60 -9.79 -5.38
N LEU A 120 0.46 -9.68 -4.06
CA LEU A 120 -0.62 -9.00 -3.35
C LEU A 120 -0.06 -8.32 -2.11
N ALA A 121 -0.65 -7.22 -1.68
CA ALA A 121 -0.31 -6.58 -0.41
C ALA A 121 -1.54 -6.38 0.49
N ILE A 122 -1.36 -6.59 1.79
CA ILE A 122 -2.34 -6.25 2.84
C ILE A 122 -1.74 -5.09 3.62
N LEU A 123 -2.31 -3.89 3.48
CA LEU A 123 -1.71 -2.65 3.96
C LEU A 123 -2.71 -1.75 4.70
N ALA A 124 -2.16 -0.86 5.53
CA ALA A 124 -2.87 0.36 5.88
C ALA A 124 -2.76 1.39 4.72
N PRO A 125 -3.81 2.17 4.40
CA PRO A 125 -3.81 3.13 3.30
C PRO A 125 -3.02 4.40 3.64
N GLY A 126 -1.69 4.28 3.64
CA GLY A 126 -0.69 5.31 3.89
C GLY A 126 0.36 5.40 2.78
N GLY A 127 1.58 5.84 3.11
CA GLY A 127 2.69 5.96 2.15
C GLY A 127 2.98 4.66 1.41
N MET A 128 3.03 3.53 2.12
CA MET A 128 3.29 2.22 1.52
C MET A 128 2.25 1.82 0.47
N SER A 129 0.99 2.27 0.57
CA SER A 129 0.00 1.99 -0.47
C SER A 129 0.29 2.71 -1.79
N TYR A 130 0.92 3.87 -1.74
CA TYR A 130 1.37 4.58 -2.95
C TYR A 130 2.62 3.93 -3.57
N GLU A 131 3.52 3.48 -2.71
CA GLU A 131 4.70 2.71 -3.10
C GLU A 131 4.30 1.41 -3.78
N ALA A 132 3.37 0.66 -3.18
CA ALA A 132 2.80 -0.56 -3.76
C ALA A 132 2.10 -0.29 -5.11
N ALA A 133 1.27 0.76 -5.19
CA ALA A 133 0.61 1.17 -6.43
C ALA A 133 1.61 1.53 -7.53
N THR A 134 2.73 2.20 -7.19
CA THR A 134 3.80 2.51 -8.15
C THR A 134 4.42 1.25 -8.77
N LEU A 135 4.47 0.16 -8.03
CA LEU A 135 4.95 -1.13 -8.53
C LEU A 135 3.83 -2.03 -9.08
N GLY A 136 2.62 -1.48 -9.23
CA GLY A 136 1.46 -2.23 -9.72
C GLY A 136 1.08 -3.39 -8.81
N LEU A 137 1.39 -3.34 -7.52
CA LEU A 137 1.05 -4.37 -6.56
C LEU A 137 -0.41 -4.21 -6.13
N PRO A 138 -1.32 -5.17 -6.43
CA PRO A 138 -2.70 -5.13 -5.97
C PRO A 138 -2.77 -5.11 -4.45
N MET A 139 -3.82 -4.50 -3.90
CA MET A 139 -3.89 -4.30 -2.45
C MET A 139 -5.25 -4.69 -1.87
N ILE A 140 -5.20 -5.23 -0.65
CA ILE A 140 -6.32 -5.24 0.29
C ILE A 140 -5.99 -4.21 1.38
N LEU A 141 -6.85 -3.22 1.56
CA LEU A 141 -6.62 -2.10 2.46
C LEU A 141 -7.53 -2.13 3.67
N ILE A 142 -6.94 -1.92 4.86
CA ILE A 142 -7.65 -1.78 6.13
C ILE A 142 -7.15 -0.49 6.79
N ALA A 143 -8.03 0.48 7.00
CA ALA A 143 -7.69 1.70 7.72
C ALA A 143 -7.48 1.39 9.21
N ILE A 144 -6.35 1.82 9.76
CA ILE A 144 -6.04 1.69 11.19
C ILE A 144 -6.27 3.01 11.93
N GLU A 145 -6.42 4.14 11.21
CA GLU A 145 -6.69 5.47 11.73
C GLU A 145 -7.71 6.20 10.85
N ASP A 146 -8.52 7.08 11.43
CA ASP A 146 -9.60 7.78 10.74
C ASP A 146 -9.12 8.63 9.55
N ASN A 147 -7.94 9.25 9.66
CA ASN A 147 -7.35 10.07 8.60
C ASN A 147 -6.97 9.27 7.34
N GLN A 148 -6.94 7.94 7.43
CA GLN A 148 -6.64 7.05 6.32
C GLN A 148 -7.87 6.74 5.45
N TYR A 149 -9.08 7.06 5.93
CA TYR A 149 -10.32 6.70 5.25
C TYR A 149 -10.45 7.30 3.83
N ILE A 150 -9.96 8.53 3.66
CA ILE A 150 -9.96 9.20 2.34
C ILE A 150 -9.09 8.45 1.32
N ASN A 151 -7.92 7.97 1.75
CA ASN A 151 -7.02 7.19 0.89
C ASN A 151 -7.59 5.81 0.60
N LEU A 152 -8.20 5.18 1.60
CA LEU A 152 -8.89 3.90 1.46
C LEU A 152 -9.95 3.97 0.35
N GLN A 153 -10.85 4.97 0.42
CA GLN A 153 -11.88 5.19 -0.58
C GLN A 153 -11.28 5.49 -1.96
N GLY A 154 -10.33 6.43 -2.04
CA GLY A 154 -9.71 6.80 -3.30
C GLY A 154 -9.03 5.63 -4.02
N CYS A 155 -8.32 4.77 -3.31
CA CYS A 155 -7.71 3.57 -3.91
C CYS A 155 -8.77 2.57 -4.39
N SER A 156 -9.87 2.41 -3.66
CA SER A 156 -10.98 1.54 -4.03
C SER A 156 -11.73 2.06 -5.26
N GLU A 157 -12.06 3.36 -5.29
CA GLU A 157 -12.73 4.02 -6.42
C GLU A 157 -11.89 3.97 -7.70
N MET A 158 -10.56 4.06 -7.59
CA MET A 158 -9.66 3.87 -8.70
C MET A 158 -9.55 2.41 -9.16
N GLY A 159 -10.08 1.47 -8.40
CA GLY A 159 -10.02 0.04 -8.69
C GLY A 159 -8.61 -0.54 -8.63
N ILE A 160 -7.74 -0.01 -7.75
CA ILE A 160 -6.38 -0.50 -7.50
C ILE A 160 -6.26 -1.29 -6.19
N ALA A 161 -7.33 -1.30 -5.40
CA ALA A 161 -7.39 -2.00 -4.12
C ALA A 161 -8.81 -2.47 -3.77
N ARG A 162 -8.89 -3.54 -2.99
CA ARG A 162 -10.08 -3.94 -2.23
C ARG A 162 -10.05 -3.25 -0.88
N SER A 163 -11.16 -2.62 -0.47
CA SER A 163 -11.30 -1.91 0.80
C SER A 163 -12.14 -2.71 1.77
N LEU A 164 -11.59 -3.06 2.94
CA LEU A 164 -12.34 -3.77 3.98
C LEU A 164 -12.96 -2.85 5.04
N GLY A 165 -12.54 -1.57 5.07
CA GLY A 165 -13.02 -0.59 6.04
C GLY A 165 -12.02 -0.34 7.17
N ILE A 166 -12.53 0.01 8.37
CA ILE A 166 -11.74 0.35 9.55
C ILE A 166 -11.46 -0.92 10.38
N ILE A 167 -10.29 -0.99 10.97
CA ILE A 167 -9.77 -2.14 11.73
C ILE A 167 -10.77 -2.73 12.75
N ASP A 168 -11.60 -1.88 13.39
CA ASP A 168 -12.58 -2.32 14.40
C ASP A 168 -13.73 -3.12 13.80
N GLN A 169 -14.01 -2.94 12.50
CA GLN A 169 -15.08 -3.60 11.74
C GLN A 169 -14.60 -4.80 10.92
N VAL A 170 -13.31 -5.07 10.93
CA VAL A 170 -12.71 -6.15 10.15
C VAL A 170 -12.26 -7.26 11.09
N THR A 171 -12.90 -8.41 11.02
CA THR A 171 -12.47 -9.61 11.73
C THR A 171 -11.35 -10.31 10.96
N PRO A 172 -10.48 -11.13 11.61
CA PRO A 172 -9.50 -11.96 10.92
C PRO A 172 -10.15 -12.83 9.84
N ARG A 173 -11.29 -13.45 10.15
CA ARG A 173 -12.06 -14.26 9.19
C ARG A 173 -12.47 -13.47 7.95
N LYS A 174 -13.01 -12.25 8.10
CA LYS A 174 -13.38 -11.39 6.98
C LYS A 174 -12.19 -11.06 6.08
N LEU A 175 -11.02 -10.84 6.67
CA LEU A 175 -9.79 -10.62 5.90
C LEU A 175 -9.38 -11.88 5.14
N CYS A 176 -9.44 -13.06 5.76
CA CYS A 176 -9.12 -14.33 5.09
C CYS A 176 -10.09 -14.61 3.93
N ASP A 177 -11.37 -14.36 4.12
CA ASP A 177 -12.38 -14.53 3.06
C ASP A 177 -12.05 -13.61 1.86
N GLU A 178 -11.73 -12.33 2.09
CA GLU A 178 -11.33 -11.40 1.02
C GLU A 178 -10.02 -11.80 0.33
N VAL A 179 -9.02 -12.27 1.09
CA VAL A 179 -7.77 -12.80 0.51
C VAL A 179 -8.09 -14.00 -0.39
N SER A 180 -8.94 -14.92 0.06
CA SER A 180 -9.37 -16.08 -0.73
C SER A 180 -10.04 -15.65 -2.03
N ASP A 181 -10.94 -14.67 -1.98
CA ASP A 181 -11.64 -14.15 -3.15
C ASP A 181 -10.65 -13.56 -4.17
N VAL A 182 -9.69 -12.74 -3.71
CA VAL A 182 -8.68 -12.13 -4.59
C VAL A 182 -7.73 -13.18 -5.18
N VAL A 183 -7.31 -14.17 -4.40
CA VAL A 183 -6.39 -15.25 -4.84
C VAL A 183 -7.00 -16.08 -5.96
N HIS A 184 -8.33 -16.29 -5.94
CA HIS A 184 -9.05 -17.07 -6.94
C HIS A 184 -9.62 -16.25 -8.11
N ASP A 185 -9.47 -14.91 -8.09
CA ASP A 185 -9.93 -13.99 -9.14
C ASP A 185 -8.75 -13.33 -9.86
N SER A 186 -8.14 -14.09 -10.79
CA SER A 186 -6.99 -13.61 -11.56
C SER A 186 -7.33 -12.41 -12.44
N GLU A 187 -8.56 -12.28 -12.91
CA GLU A 187 -9.00 -11.13 -13.73
C GLU A 187 -9.05 -9.85 -12.89
N SER A 188 -9.62 -9.91 -11.68
CA SER A 188 -9.62 -8.78 -10.74
C SER A 188 -8.20 -8.40 -10.34
N LEU A 189 -7.34 -9.38 -10.04
CA LEU A 189 -5.94 -9.16 -9.67
C LEU A 189 -5.18 -8.43 -10.80
N LEU A 190 -5.30 -8.92 -12.04
CA LEU A 190 -4.69 -8.32 -13.23
C LEU A 190 -5.21 -6.90 -13.48
N SER A 191 -6.53 -6.68 -13.32
CA SER A 191 -7.16 -5.37 -13.48
C SER A 191 -6.63 -4.37 -12.46
N MET A 192 -6.59 -4.72 -11.17
CA MET A 192 -6.04 -3.87 -10.11
C MET A 192 -4.58 -3.50 -10.40
N SER A 193 -3.77 -4.49 -10.75
CA SER A 193 -2.34 -4.32 -11.04
C SER A 193 -2.12 -3.39 -12.25
N SER A 194 -2.82 -3.64 -13.35
CA SER A 194 -2.68 -2.86 -14.58
C SER A 194 -3.13 -1.40 -14.39
N ARG A 195 -4.20 -1.17 -13.65
CA ARG A 195 -4.66 0.19 -13.30
C ARG A 195 -3.64 0.92 -12.43
N ALA A 196 -3.09 0.25 -11.42
CA ALA A 196 -2.07 0.84 -10.56
C ALA A 196 -0.83 1.27 -11.36
N LEU A 197 -0.29 0.39 -12.23
CA LEU A 197 0.84 0.72 -13.11
C LEU A 197 0.56 1.90 -14.05
N LYS A 198 -0.67 2.04 -14.53
CA LYS A 198 -1.05 3.14 -15.40
C LYS A 198 -1.14 4.48 -14.67
N GLU A 199 -1.68 4.47 -13.46
CA GLU A 199 -2.02 5.69 -12.72
C GLU A 199 -0.86 6.19 -11.84
N PHE A 200 0.11 5.33 -11.49
CA PHE A 200 1.23 5.64 -10.59
C PHE A 200 2.56 5.36 -11.27
N ASP A 201 3.15 6.37 -11.88
CA ASP A 201 4.42 6.24 -12.60
C ASP A 201 5.67 6.54 -11.74
N GLY A 202 5.48 6.88 -10.47
CA GLY A 202 6.57 7.20 -9.53
C GLY A 202 7.30 8.53 -9.80
N ARG A 203 6.82 9.37 -10.73
CA ARG A 203 7.52 10.60 -11.15
C ARG A 203 7.00 11.88 -10.48
N GLY A 204 6.28 11.75 -9.36
CA GLY A 204 5.72 12.90 -8.66
C GLY A 204 6.78 13.90 -8.18
N THR A 205 7.89 13.42 -7.64
CA THR A 205 9.03 14.25 -7.21
C THR A 205 9.62 15.07 -8.35
N GLU A 206 9.79 14.46 -9.54
CA GLU A 206 10.28 15.17 -10.74
C GLU A 206 9.34 16.29 -11.15
N ARG A 207 8.03 16.02 -11.22
CA ARG A 207 7.01 17.01 -11.61
C ARG A 207 6.96 18.18 -10.63
N ILE A 208 6.99 17.90 -9.34
CA ILE A 208 7.00 18.94 -8.30
C ILE A 208 8.26 19.79 -8.43
N ARG A 209 9.43 19.16 -8.55
CA ARG A 209 10.72 19.85 -8.75
C ARG A 209 10.69 20.79 -9.96
N ASP A 210 10.12 20.32 -11.09
CA ASP A 210 10.07 21.09 -12.33
C ASP A 210 9.10 22.29 -12.24
N ILE A 211 8.02 22.16 -11.47
CA ILE A 211 7.12 23.28 -11.15
C ILE A 211 7.85 24.31 -10.29
N PHE A 212 8.56 23.87 -9.25
CA PHE A 212 9.35 24.78 -8.41
C PHE A 212 10.42 25.52 -9.21
N LYS A 213 11.17 24.82 -10.08
CA LYS A 213 12.18 25.46 -10.94
C LYS A 213 11.56 26.56 -11.80
N ARG A 214 10.46 26.27 -12.51
CA ARG A 214 9.76 27.25 -13.35
C ARG A 214 9.28 28.46 -12.57
N LYS A 215 8.74 28.27 -11.36
CA LYS A 215 8.17 29.35 -10.55
C LYS A 215 9.23 30.20 -9.84
N ILE A 216 10.29 29.58 -9.32
CA ILE A 216 11.33 30.27 -8.54
C ILE A 216 12.38 30.88 -9.45
N PHE A 217 12.82 30.16 -10.46
CA PHE A 217 13.94 30.58 -11.28
C PHE A 217 13.52 31.18 -12.64
N LYS A 218 12.21 31.17 -12.96
CA LYS A 218 11.67 31.68 -14.25
C LYS A 218 12.39 31.09 -15.49
N ILE A 219 12.89 29.85 -15.37
CA ILE A 219 13.58 29.11 -16.43
C ILE A 219 12.59 28.18 -17.14
#